data_7f6ff4ce3edffd3401c103022cf6f43b
#
_entry.id   7f6ff4ce3edffd3401c103022cf6f43b
#
_cell.length_a   1.000
_cell.length_b   1.000
_cell.length_c   1.000
_cell.angle_alpha   90.00
_cell.angle_beta   90.00
_cell.angle_gamma   90.00
#
_symmetry.space_group_name_H-M   'P 1'
#
loop_
_entity.id
_entity.type
_entity.pdbx_description
1 polymer ?
#
loop_
_entity_poly.entity_id
_entity_poly.type
_entity_poly.pdbx_seq_one_letter_code
_entity_poly.pdbx_strand_id
1 'polypeptide(L)'
;MFLTKLKNNVCSFYLLTAEITDTLTLLIYVLPATVGLIYGKNGTQTNLVWCKLINWASDTTNLISTLMLCLASIDRYLCSSRRIQLRKWSSMKVAKISVVIVTFCSFLLAIPDILYWNIDTNIQQCIDNEIYLQYASYFLIPVMFSFVPLIILSVFGYKTYRNLQHIHPIHQGDDVAIVSNHQQTHRRHRLDSQLSRMLIPQILLFLFQTITFFSVNLYITVTYELSKSDLRMAMENLSQSIIFVFYETYTAASFYIYYAHSKAFRINVKKLLMKHHRRDDNTTAVTRNTGAPVRYHSGTGITMPAGH
;
A
#
# COMPACT_ATOMS: atom_id res chain seq x y z
N MET A 1 -5.11 21.91 0.99
CA MET A 1 -5.43 22.26 -0.40
C MET A 1 -4.91 21.25 -1.45
N PHE A 2 -3.73 20.64 -1.33
CA PHE A 2 -3.24 19.62 -2.29
C PHE A 2 -3.88 18.24 -2.04
N LEU A 3 -3.94 17.78 -0.80
CA LEU A 3 -4.64 16.55 -0.42
C LEU A 3 -6.13 16.57 -0.81
N THR A 4 -6.79 17.72 -0.74
CA THR A 4 -8.18 17.87 -1.20
C THR A 4 -8.31 17.79 -2.74
N LYS A 5 -7.28 18.18 -3.50
CA LYS A 5 -7.26 18.05 -4.96
C LYS A 5 -6.90 16.63 -5.43
N LEU A 6 -6.00 15.94 -4.73
CA LEU A 6 -5.73 14.51 -4.93
C LEU A 6 -6.97 13.65 -4.62
N LYS A 7 -7.72 14.02 -3.59
CA LYS A 7 -8.94 13.32 -3.16
C LYS A 7 -10.04 13.31 -4.24
N ASN A 8 -9.97 14.23 -5.22
CA ASN A 8 -10.93 14.31 -6.33
C ASN A 8 -10.42 13.64 -7.63
N ASN A 9 -9.23 13.02 -7.63
CA ASN A 9 -8.72 12.27 -8.76
C ASN A 9 -8.86 10.77 -8.50
N VAL A 10 -9.55 10.07 -9.39
CA VAL A 10 -9.89 8.65 -9.25
C VAL A 10 -8.65 7.77 -9.08
N CYS A 11 -7.64 7.95 -9.92
CA CYS A 11 -6.39 7.18 -9.80
C CYS A 11 -5.69 7.41 -8.44
N SER A 12 -5.63 8.67 -7.99
CA SER A 12 -5.05 8.98 -6.67
C SER A 12 -5.82 8.33 -5.53
N PHE A 13 -7.13 8.16 -5.68
CA PHE A 13 -7.96 7.48 -4.69
C PHE A 13 -7.63 5.99 -4.61
N TYR A 14 -7.49 5.30 -5.76
CA TYR A 14 -7.06 3.90 -5.80
C TYR A 14 -5.65 3.71 -5.23
N LEU A 15 -4.68 4.54 -5.65
CA LEU A 15 -3.32 4.48 -5.13
C LEU A 15 -3.25 4.74 -3.62
N LEU A 16 -4.03 5.70 -3.11
CA LEU A 16 -4.09 5.96 -1.67
C LEU A 16 -4.67 4.76 -0.90
N THR A 17 -5.68 4.10 -1.45
CA THR A 17 -6.24 2.89 -0.83
C THR A 17 -5.21 1.77 -0.83
N ALA A 18 -4.47 1.57 -1.93
CA ALA A 18 -3.37 0.60 -2.00
C ALA A 18 -2.31 0.88 -0.91
N GLU A 19 -1.82 2.12 -0.80
CA GLU A 19 -0.81 2.49 0.20
C GLU A 19 -1.27 2.29 1.65
N ILE A 20 -2.56 2.53 1.92
CA ILE A 20 -3.14 2.27 3.25
C ILE A 20 -3.13 0.75 3.53
N THR A 21 -3.55 -0.07 2.58
CA THR A 21 -3.56 -1.53 2.74
C THR A 21 -2.14 -2.09 2.83
N ASP A 22 -1.19 -1.60 2.05
CA ASP A 22 0.23 -1.96 2.14
C ASP A 22 0.81 -1.63 3.54
N THR A 23 0.49 -0.45 4.05
CA THR A 23 0.91 -0.05 5.41
C THR A 23 0.30 -0.99 6.47
N LEU A 24 -0.96 -1.39 6.31
CA LEU A 24 -1.60 -2.35 7.20
C LEU A 24 -0.92 -3.74 7.13
N THR A 25 -0.56 -4.21 5.94
CA THR A 25 0.20 -5.47 5.77
C THR A 25 1.54 -5.40 6.51
N LEU A 26 2.30 -4.32 6.35
CA LEU A 26 3.57 -4.13 7.05
C LEU A 26 3.41 -4.16 8.57
N LEU A 27 2.37 -3.52 9.11
CA LEU A 27 2.12 -3.44 10.55
C LEU A 27 1.57 -4.73 11.14
N ILE A 28 0.67 -5.41 10.42
CA ILE A 28 -0.06 -6.58 10.94
C ILE A 28 0.77 -7.85 10.74
N TYR A 29 1.49 -7.98 9.61
CA TYR A 29 2.19 -9.19 9.24
C TYR A 29 3.72 -9.06 9.37
N VAL A 30 4.33 -8.13 8.65
CA VAL A 30 5.80 -8.03 8.54
C VAL A 30 6.44 -7.65 9.87
N LEU A 31 5.87 -6.67 10.58
CA LEU A 31 6.42 -6.22 11.87
C LEU A 31 6.37 -7.33 12.95
N PRO A 32 5.24 -8.01 13.22
CA PRO A 32 5.22 -9.12 14.17
C PRO A 32 6.11 -10.30 13.77
N ALA A 33 6.19 -10.64 12.46
CA ALA A 33 7.08 -11.67 11.97
C ALA A 33 8.55 -11.35 12.24
N THR A 34 8.97 -10.10 11.97
CA THR A 34 10.33 -9.62 12.21
C THR A 34 10.68 -9.61 13.71
N VAL A 35 9.77 -9.13 14.54
CA VAL A 35 9.93 -9.13 16.00
C VAL A 35 10.02 -10.57 16.52
N GLY A 36 9.19 -11.47 16.00
CA GLY A 36 9.24 -12.88 16.36
C GLY A 36 10.59 -13.56 16.02
N LEU A 37 11.18 -13.21 14.88
CA LEU A 37 12.52 -13.69 14.49
C LEU A 37 13.61 -13.21 15.45
N ILE A 38 13.54 -11.95 15.90
CA ILE A 38 14.56 -11.35 16.80
C ILE A 38 14.46 -11.95 18.21
N TYR A 39 13.25 -12.12 18.72
CA TYR A 39 13.03 -12.60 20.10
C TYR A 39 12.85 -14.12 20.21
N GLY A 40 12.85 -14.84 19.09
CA GLY A 40 12.67 -16.30 19.05
C GLY A 40 11.28 -16.79 19.51
N LYS A 41 10.29 -15.88 19.60
CA LYS A 41 8.91 -16.20 20.01
C LYS A 41 7.94 -15.46 19.10
N ASN A 42 7.19 -16.20 18.32
CA ASN A 42 6.08 -15.69 17.50
C ASN A 42 4.75 -15.90 18.20
N GLY A 43 3.93 -14.86 18.35
CA GLY A 43 2.58 -14.98 18.89
C GLY A 43 1.69 -15.91 18.05
N THR A 44 2.02 -16.13 16.78
CA THR A 44 1.36 -17.11 15.88
C THR A 44 1.55 -18.56 16.31
N GLN A 45 2.60 -18.85 17.09
CA GLN A 45 2.91 -20.21 17.59
C GLN A 45 2.11 -20.59 18.82
N THR A 46 1.63 -19.60 19.58
CA THR A 46 0.98 -19.82 20.89
C THR A 46 -0.52 -19.60 20.87
N ASN A 47 -1.03 -18.81 19.91
CA ASN A 47 -2.43 -18.43 19.87
C ASN A 47 -3.05 -18.75 18.50
N LEU A 48 -3.97 -19.72 18.48
CA LEU A 48 -4.66 -20.16 17.26
C LEU A 48 -5.46 -19.03 16.59
N VAL A 49 -6.12 -18.18 17.37
CA VAL A 49 -6.89 -17.05 16.83
C VAL A 49 -5.94 -16.07 16.13
N TRP A 50 -4.79 -15.80 16.73
CA TRP A 50 -3.77 -14.93 16.15
C TRP A 50 -3.17 -15.53 14.87
N CYS A 51 -2.86 -16.86 14.86
CA CYS A 51 -2.42 -17.60 13.68
C CYS A 51 -3.37 -17.41 12.49
N LYS A 52 -4.68 -17.63 12.70
CA LYS A 52 -5.70 -17.49 11.65
C LYS A 52 -5.91 -16.06 11.19
N LEU A 53 -6.02 -15.13 12.12
CA LEU A 53 -6.31 -13.73 11.80
C LEU A 53 -5.17 -13.02 11.08
N ILE A 54 -3.92 -13.32 11.42
CA ILE A 54 -2.77 -12.65 10.79
C ILE A 54 -2.62 -13.07 9.32
N ASN A 55 -2.80 -14.37 9.00
CA ASN A 55 -2.75 -14.86 7.63
C ASN A 55 -3.92 -14.32 6.81
N TRP A 56 -5.14 -14.43 7.33
CA TRP A 56 -6.32 -13.86 6.69
C TRP A 56 -6.20 -12.35 6.41
N ALA A 57 -5.72 -11.57 7.39
CA ALA A 57 -5.55 -10.14 7.23
C ALA A 57 -4.45 -9.80 6.22
N SER A 58 -3.34 -10.56 6.22
CA SER A 58 -2.25 -10.42 5.26
C SER A 58 -2.72 -10.65 3.83
N ASP A 59 -3.35 -11.79 3.56
CA ASP A 59 -3.82 -12.12 2.22
C ASP A 59 -4.91 -11.17 1.73
N THR A 60 -5.84 -10.79 2.62
CA THR A 60 -6.87 -9.79 2.31
C THR A 60 -6.27 -8.45 1.92
N THR A 61 -5.32 -7.92 2.71
CA THR A 61 -4.71 -6.60 2.44
C THR A 61 -3.84 -6.62 1.20
N ASN A 62 -3.09 -7.69 0.95
CA ASN A 62 -2.31 -7.88 -0.27
C ASN A 62 -3.19 -7.97 -1.52
N LEU A 63 -4.32 -8.71 -1.47
CA LEU A 63 -5.29 -8.77 -2.57
C LEU A 63 -5.89 -7.40 -2.87
N ILE A 64 -6.31 -6.67 -1.83
CA ILE A 64 -6.87 -5.32 -2.01
C ILE A 64 -5.83 -4.41 -2.67
N SER A 65 -4.59 -4.35 -2.16
CA SER A 65 -3.53 -3.50 -2.71
C SER A 65 -3.27 -3.82 -4.19
N THR A 66 -3.08 -5.09 -4.53
CA THR A 66 -2.83 -5.56 -5.89
C THR A 66 -3.96 -5.18 -6.84
N LEU A 67 -5.21 -5.40 -6.44
CA LEU A 67 -6.37 -5.08 -7.26
C LEU A 67 -6.61 -3.56 -7.37
N MET A 68 -6.27 -2.78 -6.34
CA MET A 68 -6.30 -1.31 -6.44
C MET A 68 -5.26 -0.79 -7.44
N LEU A 69 -4.08 -1.38 -7.52
CA LEU A 69 -3.09 -1.05 -8.55
C LEU A 69 -3.61 -1.36 -9.96
N CYS A 70 -4.28 -2.50 -10.13
CA CYS A 70 -4.96 -2.86 -11.38
C CYS A 70 -6.02 -1.83 -11.77
N LEU A 71 -6.89 -1.44 -10.84
CA LEU A 71 -7.92 -0.42 -11.06
C LEU A 71 -7.32 0.94 -11.38
N ALA A 72 -6.23 1.34 -10.73
CA ALA A 72 -5.50 2.56 -11.04
C ALA A 72 -4.95 2.55 -12.48
N SER A 73 -4.42 1.41 -12.94
CA SER A 73 -3.93 1.24 -14.31
C SER A 73 -5.06 1.32 -15.34
N ILE A 74 -6.20 0.68 -15.08
CA ILE A 74 -7.40 0.78 -15.91
C ILE A 74 -7.89 2.23 -15.99
N ASP A 75 -7.98 2.93 -14.85
CA ASP A 75 -8.40 4.33 -14.78
C ASP A 75 -7.49 5.23 -15.62
N ARG A 76 -6.17 5.03 -15.56
CA ARG A 76 -5.23 5.79 -16.39
C ARG A 76 -5.44 5.57 -17.88
N TYR A 77 -5.71 4.35 -18.29
CA TYR A 77 -6.09 4.06 -19.67
C TYR A 77 -7.41 4.77 -20.06
N LEU A 78 -8.43 4.70 -19.22
CA LEU A 78 -9.72 5.37 -19.47
C LEU A 78 -9.55 6.88 -19.62
N CYS A 79 -8.77 7.52 -18.74
CA CYS A 79 -8.48 8.95 -18.79
C CYS A 79 -7.65 9.36 -20.01
N SER A 80 -6.68 8.53 -20.43
CA SER A 80 -5.82 8.80 -21.58
C SER A 80 -6.47 8.49 -22.93
N SER A 81 -7.63 7.83 -22.93
CA SER A 81 -8.34 7.43 -24.15
C SER A 81 -8.92 8.64 -24.90
N ARG A 82 -8.85 8.61 -26.24
CA ARG A 82 -9.49 9.61 -27.12
C ARG A 82 -11.02 9.50 -27.16
N ARG A 83 -11.58 8.35 -26.74
CA ARG A 83 -13.03 8.11 -26.77
C ARG A 83 -13.71 8.74 -25.56
N ILE A 84 -14.60 9.72 -25.79
CA ILE A 84 -15.33 10.43 -24.74
C ILE A 84 -16.16 9.47 -23.86
N GLN A 85 -16.71 8.42 -24.43
CA GLN A 85 -17.50 7.41 -23.72
C GLN A 85 -16.67 6.69 -22.65
N LEU A 86 -15.42 6.30 -22.95
CA LEU A 86 -14.53 5.64 -22.00
C LEU A 86 -14.14 6.57 -20.86
N ARG A 87 -13.92 7.86 -21.13
CA ARG A 87 -13.58 8.85 -20.08
C ARG A 87 -14.71 9.06 -19.08
N LYS A 88 -15.98 8.84 -19.44
CA LYS A 88 -17.12 8.93 -18.51
C LYS A 88 -17.10 7.85 -17.42
N TRP A 89 -16.47 6.70 -17.68
CA TRP A 89 -16.32 5.62 -16.69
C TRP A 89 -15.31 5.97 -15.57
N SER A 90 -14.37 6.87 -15.83
CA SER A 90 -13.45 7.39 -14.81
C SER A 90 -14.17 8.43 -13.93
N SER A 91 -15.05 7.97 -13.04
CA SER A 91 -15.79 8.82 -12.11
C SER A 91 -15.59 8.36 -10.65
N MET A 92 -15.63 9.32 -9.72
CA MET A 92 -15.48 9.02 -8.28
C MET A 92 -16.60 8.12 -7.73
N LYS A 93 -17.78 8.12 -8.34
CA LYS A 93 -18.86 7.20 -7.95
C LYS A 93 -18.49 5.76 -8.27
N VAL A 94 -18.05 5.52 -9.51
CA VAL A 94 -17.57 4.19 -9.96
C VAL A 94 -16.38 3.75 -9.10
N ALA A 95 -15.43 4.64 -8.84
CA ALA A 95 -14.26 4.31 -8.03
C ALA A 95 -14.63 3.82 -6.61
N LYS A 96 -15.53 4.52 -5.93
CA LYS A 96 -15.97 4.12 -4.59
C LYS A 96 -16.67 2.76 -4.59
N ILE A 97 -17.54 2.52 -5.57
CA ILE A 97 -18.23 1.24 -5.73
C ILE A 97 -17.21 0.12 -6.00
N SER A 98 -16.26 0.35 -6.91
CA SER A 98 -15.22 -0.63 -7.23
C SER A 98 -14.35 -0.98 -6.01
N VAL A 99 -13.97 0.01 -5.19
CA VAL A 99 -13.22 -0.24 -3.94
C VAL A 99 -14.02 -1.12 -2.99
N VAL A 100 -15.31 -0.82 -2.78
CA VAL A 100 -16.17 -1.65 -1.91
C VAL A 100 -16.30 -3.07 -2.43
N ILE A 101 -16.54 -3.25 -3.73
CA ILE A 101 -16.67 -4.58 -4.35
C ILE A 101 -15.34 -5.36 -4.20
N VAL A 102 -14.22 -4.75 -4.55
CA VAL A 102 -12.90 -5.41 -4.45
C VAL A 102 -12.59 -5.79 -3.00
N THR A 103 -12.82 -4.88 -2.06
CA THR A 103 -12.62 -5.17 -0.63
C THR A 103 -13.47 -6.36 -0.17
N PHE A 104 -14.75 -6.36 -0.52
CA PHE A 104 -15.66 -7.46 -0.18
C PHE A 104 -15.22 -8.80 -0.81
N CYS A 105 -14.87 -8.78 -2.11
CA CYS A 105 -14.37 -9.98 -2.78
C CYS A 105 -13.06 -10.49 -2.17
N SER A 106 -12.14 -9.60 -1.79
CA SER A 106 -10.88 -9.98 -1.14
C SER A 106 -11.12 -10.63 0.22
N PHE A 107 -12.07 -10.12 1.01
CA PHE A 107 -12.49 -10.77 2.26
C PHE A 107 -13.03 -12.18 2.04
N LEU A 108 -13.84 -12.39 1.00
CA LEU A 108 -14.38 -13.71 0.68
C LEU A 108 -13.31 -14.69 0.21
N LEU A 109 -12.38 -14.23 -0.64
CA LEU A 109 -11.29 -15.05 -1.16
C LEU A 109 -10.32 -15.49 -0.06
N ALA A 110 -10.15 -14.70 0.98
CA ALA A 110 -9.30 -15.03 2.12
C ALA A 110 -10.00 -15.85 3.22
N ILE A 111 -11.31 -16.18 3.10
CA ILE A 111 -12.00 -17.03 4.10
C ILE A 111 -11.28 -18.37 4.37
N PRO A 112 -10.70 -19.07 3.36
CA PRO A 112 -9.97 -20.31 3.60
C PRO A 112 -8.83 -20.17 4.63
N ASP A 113 -8.21 -19.00 4.78
CA ASP A 113 -7.20 -18.76 5.82
C ASP A 113 -7.73 -18.97 7.22
N ILE A 114 -8.94 -18.47 7.50
CA ILE A 114 -9.58 -18.64 8.80
C ILE A 114 -9.98 -20.12 9.06
N LEU A 115 -10.34 -20.84 8.00
CA LEU A 115 -10.85 -22.19 8.13
C LEU A 115 -9.72 -23.22 8.29
N TYR A 116 -8.65 -23.10 7.50
CA TYR A 116 -7.69 -24.17 7.29
C TYR A 116 -6.31 -23.95 7.93
N TRP A 117 -5.98 -22.74 8.41
CA TRP A 117 -4.76 -22.54 9.21
C TRP A 117 -4.93 -23.08 10.62
N ASN A 118 -3.93 -23.84 11.12
CA ASN A 118 -3.94 -24.44 12.45
C ASN A 118 -2.54 -24.42 13.06
N ILE A 119 -2.47 -24.64 14.38
CA ILE A 119 -1.20 -24.82 15.08
C ILE A 119 -0.92 -26.32 15.19
N ASP A 120 0.21 -26.77 14.61
CA ASP A 120 0.69 -28.13 14.83
C ASP A 120 1.27 -28.24 16.22
N THR A 121 0.72 -29.16 17.01
CA THR A 121 1.12 -29.39 18.41
C THR A 121 2.51 -30.02 18.54
N ASN A 122 3.00 -30.70 17.49
CA ASN A 122 4.32 -31.38 17.52
C ASN A 122 5.47 -30.39 17.31
N ILE A 123 5.31 -29.46 16.36
CA ILE A 123 6.35 -28.49 16.01
C ILE A 123 6.05 -27.08 16.53
N GLN A 124 4.89 -26.89 17.17
CA GLN A 124 4.41 -25.59 17.70
C GLN A 124 4.53 -24.46 16.67
N GLN A 125 4.11 -24.73 15.44
CA GLN A 125 4.11 -23.75 14.35
C GLN A 125 2.72 -23.60 13.77
N CYS A 126 2.42 -22.36 13.33
CA CYS A 126 1.23 -22.06 12.57
C CYS A 126 1.45 -22.57 11.15
N ILE A 127 0.70 -23.59 10.75
CA ILE A 127 0.79 -24.26 9.45
C ILE A 127 -0.57 -24.30 8.77
N ASP A 128 -0.55 -24.39 7.47
CA ASP A 128 -1.71 -24.59 6.62
C ASP A 128 -2.06 -26.09 6.49
N ASN A 129 -3.32 -26.35 6.22
CA ASN A 129 -3.77 -27.70 5.91
C ASN A 129 -3.57 -27.98 4.40
N GLU A 130 -3.49 -29.24 4.03
CA GLU A 130 -3.36 -29.71 2.65
C GLU A 130 -4.42 -29.10 1.71
N ILE A 131 -5.66 -28.95 2.18
CA ILE A 131 -6.75 -28.31 1.41
C ILE A 131 -6.42 -26.84 1.09
N TYR A 132 -5.90 -26.10 2.07
CA TYR A 132 -5.49 -24.72 1.85
C TYR A 132 -4.27 -24.65 0.92
N LEU A 133 -3.29 -25.54 1.11
CA LEU A 133 -2.12 -25.61 0.24
C LEU A 133 -2.51 -25.80 -1.23
N GLN A 134 -3.47 -26.69 -1.50
CA GLN A 134 -4.00 -26.88 -2.86
C GLN A 134 -4.72 -25.62 -3.38
N TYR A 135 -5.58 -25.01 -2.56
CA TYR A 135 -6.26 -23.76 -2.92
C TYR A 135 -5.26 -22.62 -3.22
N ALA A 136 -4.29 -22.43 -2.35
CA ALA A 136 -3.27 -21.39 -2.51
C ALA A 136 -2.37 -21.63 -3.73
N SER A 137 -1.88 -22.89 -3.91
CA SER A 137 -0.93 -23.23 -4.97
C SER A 137 -1.54 -23.29 -6.36
N TYR A 138 -2.81 -23.69 -6.51
CA TYR A 138 -3.46 -23.81 -7.81
C TYR A 138 -4.37 -22.66 -8.19
N PHE A 139 -4.86 -21.90 -7.25
CA PHE A 139 -5.80 -20.80 -7.53
C PHE A 139 -5.34 -19.46 -7.00
N LEU A 140 -5.12 -19.30 -5.68
CA LEU A 140 -4.89 -17.98 -5.09
C LEU A 140 -3.61 -17.32 -5.64
N ILE A 141 -2.48 -18.02 -5.54
CA ILE A 141 -1.18 -17.51 -6.00
C ILE A 141 -1.11 -17.37 -7.53
N PRO A 142 -1.38 -18.43 -8.33
CA PRO A 142 -1.20 -18.32 -9.77
C PRO A 142 -2.26 -17.41 -10.40
N VAL A 143 -3.51 -17.47 -10.00
CA VAL A 143 -4.58 -16.72 -10.66
C VAL A 143 -4.70 -15.31 -10.09
N MET A 144 -4.92 -15.18 -8.77
CA MET A 144 -5.27 -13.90 -8.17
C MET A 144 -4.07 -12.99 -7.92
N PHE A 145 -2.94 -13.55 -7.48
CA PHE A 145 -1.72 -12.76 -7.25
C PHE A 145 -0.80 -12.64 -8.47
N SER A 146 -0.97 -13.50 -9.51
CA SER A 146 -0.06 -13.49 -10.65
C SER A 146 -0.77 -13.21 -11.97
N PHE A 147 -1.53 -14.14 -12.56
CA PHE A 147 -2.06 -13.98 -13.91
C PHE A 147 -3.00 -12.79 -14.08
N VAL A 148 -3.95 -12.59 -13.17
CA VAL A 148 -4.91 -11.48 -13.27
C VAL A 148 -4.19 -10.12 -13.23
N PRO A 149 -3.32 -9.83 -12.24
CA PRO A 149 -2.57 -8.58 -12.23
C PRO A 149 -1.62 -8.44 -13.42
N LEU A 150 -0.88 -9.50 -13.80
CA LEU A 150 0.05 -9.47 -14.94
C LEU A 150 -0.66 -9.06 -16.23
N ILE A 151 -1.81 -9.67 -16.53
CA ILE A 151 -2.56 -9.37 -17.76
C ILE A 151 -3.09 -7.93 -17.70
N ILE A 152 -3.74 -7.54 -16.61
CA ILE A 152 -4.34 -6.21 -16.49
C ILE A 152 -3.26 -5.12 -16.56
N LEU A 153 -2.20 -5.24 -15.76
CA LEU A 153 -1.15 -4.21 -15.70
C LEU A 153 -0.35 -4.13 -16.99
N SER A 154 -0.05 -5.27 -17.65
CA SER A 154 0.65 -5.26 -18.93
C SER A 154 -0.19 -4.63 -20.04
N VAL A 155 -1.45 -5.04 -20.17
CA VAL A 155 -2.34 -4.55 -21.24
C VAL A 155 -2.67 -3.06 -21.05
N PHE A 156 -3.13 -2.68 -19.85
CA PHE A 156 -3.55 -1.30 -19.61
C PHE A 156 -2.36 -0.37 -19.39
N GLY A 157 -1.27 -0.85 -18.81
CA GLY A 157 -0.01 -0.10 -18.70
C GLY A 157 0.57 0.22 -20.08
N TYR A 158 0.66 -0.77 -20.98
CA TYR A 158 1.11 -0.58 -22.36
C TYR A 158 0.21 0.38 -23.15
N LYS A 159 -1.12 0.21 -23.08
CA LYS A 159 -2.07 1.09 -23.75
C LYS A 159 -1.96 2.53 -23.23
N THR A 160 -1.80 2.71 -21.92
CA THR A 160 -1.59 4.04 -21.32
C THR A 160 -0.29 4.67 -21.81
N TYR A 161 0.81 3.92 -21.81
CA TYR A 161 2.10 4.39 -22.31
C TYR A 161 2.02 4.82 -23.78
N ARG A 162 1.42 4.00 -24.64
CA ARG A 162 1.20 4.33 -26.06
C ARG A 162 0.36 5.60 -26.25
N ASN A 163 -0.72 5.74 -25.49
CA ASN A 163 -1.56 6.93 -25.55
C ASN A 163 -0.78 8.20 -25.14
N LEU A 164 0.11 8.11 -24.16
CA LEU A 164 0.92 9.25 -23.71
C LEU A 164 1.95 9.68 -24.76
N GLN A 165 2.53 8.73 -25.52
CA GLN A 165 3.48 9.07 -26.61
C GLN A 165 2.81 9.84 -27.73
N HIS A 166 1.55 9.53 -28.07
CA HIS A 166 0.82 10.18 -29.15
C HIS A 166 0.25 11.57 -28.78
N ILE A 167 0.33 12.00 -27.52
CA ILE A 167 -0.16 13.32 -27.08
C ILE A 167 0.92 14.40 -27.23
N HIS A 168 2.17 14.05 -27.51
CA HIS A 168 3.31 14.98 -27.40
C HIS A 168 3.57 15.96 -28.55
N PRO A 169 3.01 15.93 -29.76
CA PRO A 169 3.37 16.94 -30.77
C PRO A 169 2.26 17.90 -31.24
N ILE A 170 1.15 18.07 -30.54
CA ILE A 170 0.14 19.03 -31.00
C ILE A 170 -0.09 20.09 -29.93
N HIS A 171 0.65 21.19 -29.99
CA HIS A 171 0.25 22.57 -29.71
C HIS A 171 1.45 23.48 -29.58
N GLN A 172 1.94 23.89 -30.73
CA GLN A 172 2.52 25.20 -30.93
C GLN A 172 1.82 25.80 -32.16
N GLY A 173 0.67 26.40 -31.96
CA GLY A 173 -0.09 27.08 -33.00
C GLY A 173 -1.38 27.63 -32.38
N ASP A 174 -1.37 28.93 -32.19
CA ASP A 174 -2.46 29.90 -32.16
C ASP A 174 -3.85 29.41 -31.64
N ASP A 175 -4.25 29.97 -30.49
CA ASP A 175 -5.54 30.64 -30.39
C ASP A 175 -5.67 31.35 -29.02
N VAL A 176 -5.60 32.67 -29.11
CA VAL A 176 -5.85 33.64 -28.03
C VAL A 176 -7.35 33.86 -27.95
N ALA A 177 -8.07 33.02 -27.28
CA ALA A 177 -9.36 33.36 -26.67
C ALA A 177 -9.91 32.23 -25.84
N ILE A 178 -10.28 32.52 -24.62
CA ILE A 178 -10.91 31.70 -23.54
C ILE A 178 -9.91 31.30 -22.42
N VAL A 179 -9.40 32.30 -21.74
CA VAL A 179 -8.30 32.16 -20.74
C VAL A 179 -8.69 31.41 -19.45
N SER A 180 -9.95 31.39 -19.04
CA SER A 180 -10.30 30.81 -17.74
C SER A 180 -10.53 29.28 -17.74
N ASN A 181 -11.16 28.73 -18.78
CA ASN A 181 -11.39 27.29 -18.91
C ASN A 181 -10.11 26.55 -19.35
N HIS A 182 -9.24 27.18 -20.11
CA HIS A 182 -7.99 26.62 -20.61
C HIS A 182 -7.00 26.33 -19.46
N GLN A 183 -6.93 27.20 -18.46
CA GLN A 183 -6.00 27.06 -17.34
C GLN A 183 -6.37 25.88 -16.43
N GLN A 184 -7.66 25.58 -16.27
CA GLN A 184 -8.15 24.45 -15.48
C GLN A 184 -7.93 23.12 -16.21
N THR A 185 -8.14 23.09 -17.52
CA THR A 185 -7.90 21.90 -18.37
C THR A 185 -6.40 21.58 -18.43
N HIS A 186 -5.54 22.59 -18.59
CA HIS A 186 -4.08 22.44 -18.63
C HIS A 186 -3.52 21.92 -17.28
N ARG A 187 -4.08 22.37 -16.16
CA ARG A 187 -3.72 21.85 -14.82
C ARG A 187 -4.12 20.39 -14.62
N ARG A 188 -5.30 19.97 -15.09
CA ARG A 188 -5.74 18.57 -15.02
C ARG A 188 -4.83 17.68 -15.86
N HIS A 189 -4.54 18.06 -17.08
CA HIS A 189 -3.66 17.32 -17.98
C HIS A 189 -2.24 17.15 -17.41
N ARG A 190 -1.69 18.17 -16.77
CA ARG A 190 -0.38 18.12 -16.12
C ARG A 190 -0.37 17.16 -14.91
N LEU A 191 -1.45 17.13 -14.11
CA LEU A 191 -1.59 16.19 -13.00
C LEU A 191 -1.73 14.74 -13.49
N ASP A 192 -2.53 14.53 -14.53
CA ASP A 192 -2.73 13.19 -15.11
C ASP A 192 -1.44 12.64 -15.73
N SER A 193 -0.65 13.46 -16.40
CA SER A 193 0.66 13.07 -16.93
C SER A 193 1.66 12.75 -15.80
N GLN A 194 1.66 13.50 -14.70
CA GLN A 194 2.53 13.21 -13.55
C GLN A 194 2.14 11.89 -12.86
N LEU A 195 0.85 11.64 -12.66
CA LEU A 195 0.37 10.39 -12.05
C LEU A 195 0.70 9.17 -12.92
N SER A 196 0.53 9.29 -14.24
CA SER A 196 0.90 8.21 -15.16
C SER A 196 2.41 7.92 -15.15
N ARG A 197 3.26 8.96 -15.06
CA ARG A 197 4.71 8.79 -14.94
C ARG A 197 5.16 8.14 -13.63
N MET A 198 4.37 8.27 -12.56
CA MET A 198 4.63 7.61 -11.28
C MET A 198 4.17 6.15 -11.30
N LEU A 199 3.05 5.88 -11.98
CA LEU A 199 2.44 4.55 -12.03
C LEU A 199 3.26 3.57 -12.89
N ILE A 200 3.87 4.02 -13.99
CA ILE A 200 4.64 3.14 -14.89
C ILE A 200 5.81 2.44 -14.18
N PRO A 201 6.72 3.12 -13.44
CA PRO A 201 7.78 2.45 -12.70
C PRO A 201 7.25 1.47 -11.65
N GLN A 202 6.13 1.80 -11.00
CA GLN A 202 5.48 0.93 -10.03
C GLN A 202 4.95 -0.35 -10.68
N ILE A 203 4.30 -0.24 -11.85
CA ILE A 203 3.86 -1.39 -12.64
C ILE A 203 5.05 -2.25 -13.04
N LEU A 204 6.14 -1.67 -13.55
CA LEU A 204 7.33 -2.42 -13.97
C LEU A 204 7.96 -3.19 -12.80
N LEU A 205 8.08 -2.55 -11.64
CA LEU A 205 8.60 -3.21 -10.44
C LEU A 205 7.68 -4.35 -10.00
N PHE A 206 6.36 -4.13 -9.99
CA PHE A 206 5.37 -5.14 -9.65
C PHE A 206 5.43 -6.35 -10.61
N LEU A 207 5.49 -6.11 -11.91
CA LEU A 207 5.58 -7.17 -12.91
C LEU A 207 6.85 -8.02 -12.72
N PHE A 208 8.00 -7.38 -12.53
CA PHE A 208 9.26 -8.07 -12.30
C PHE A 208 9.20 -8.98 -11.07
N GLN A 209 8.70 -8.46 -10.00
CA GLN A 209 8.57 -9.16 -8.72
C GLN A 209 7.56 -10.31 -8.80
N THR A 210 6.39 -10.06 -9.41
CA THR A 210 5.35 -11.08 -9.56
C THR A 210 5.81 -12.26 -10.43
N ILE A 211 6.55 -12.00 -11.51
CA ILE A 211 7.12 -13.06 -12.36
C ILE A 211 8.09 -13.93 -11.55
N THR A 212 8.97 -13.29 -10.76
CA THR A 212 9.94 -14.00 -9.93
C THR A 212 9.25 -14.84 -8.86
N PHE A 213 8.28 -14.25 -8.15
CA PHE A 213 7.48 -14.94 -7.13
C PHE A 213 6.71 -16.14 -7.71
N PHE A 214 6.03 -15.93 -8.83
CA PHE A 214 5.28 -16.98 -9.52
C PHE A 214 6.18 -18.12 -9.97
N SER A 215 7.34 -17.83 -10.55
CA SER A 215 8.26 -18.85 -11.07
C SER A 215 8.74 -19.81 -9.97
N VAL A 216 9.05 -19.27 -8.78
CA VAL A 216 9.50 -20.10 -7.66
C VAL A 216 8.35 -20.90 -7.05
N ASN A 217 7.18 -20.28 -6.87
CA ASN A 217 6.02 -21.02 -6.37
C ASN A 217 5.61 -22.13 -7.34
N LEU A 218 5.63 -21.89 -8.65
CA LEU A 218 5.37 -22.91 -9.65
C LEU A 218 6.36 -24.06 -9.56
N TYR A 219 7.67 -23.77 -9.45
CA TYR A 219 8.69 -24.79 -9.26
C TYR A 219 8.43 -25.65 -8.01
N ILE A 220 8.14 -25.02 -6.89
CA ILE A 220 7.87 -25.73 -5.62
C ILE A 220 6.63 -26.62 -5.75
N THR A 221 5.54 -26.10 -6.34
CA THR A 221 4.30 -26.85 -6.57
C THR A 221 4.51 -28.06 -7.47
N VAL A 222 5.22 -27.91 -8.59
CA VAL A 222 5.49 -29.03 -9.53
C VAL A 222 6.41 -30.09 -8.93
N THR A 223 7.32 -29.68 -8.05
CA THR A 223 8.27 -30.60 -7.41
C THR A 223 7.83 -31.11 -6.04
N TYR A 224 6.61 -30.78 -5.61
CA TYR A 224 6.11 -31.11 -4.28
C TYR A 224 6.14 -32.63 -3.95
N GLU A 225 5.71 -33.45 -4.90
CA GLU A 225 5.65 -34.92 -4.73
C GLU A 225 6.99 -35.65 -4.93
N LEU A 226 8.03 -34.93 -5.36
CA LEU A 226 9.33 -35.56 -5.59
C LEU A 226 10.07 -35.77 -4.28
N SER A 227 10.68 -36.95 -4.10
CA SER A 227 11.58 -37.19 -2.96
C SER A 227 12.78 -36.25 -3.05
N LYS A 228 12.95 -35.38 -2.07
CA LYS A 228 14.01 -34.36 -2.03
C LYS A 228 15.04 -34.71 -0.96
N SER A 229 16.31 -34.44 -1.25
CA SER A 229 17.37 -34.52 -0.23
C SER A 229 17.24 -33.33 0.74
N ASP A 230 17.72 -33.51 1.98
CA ASP A 230 17.67 -32.46 3.02
C ASP A 230 18.32 -31.15 2.57
N LEU A 231 19.44 -31.24 1.84
CA LEU A 231 20.13 -30.09 1.26
C LEU A 231 19.25 -29.35 0.25
N ARG A 232 18.57 -30.08 -0.65
CA ARG A 232 17.66 -29.47 -1.63
C ARG A 232 16.49 -28.79 -0.96
N MET A 233 15.90 -29.43 0.05
CA MET A 233 14.80 -28.84 0.83
C MET A 233 15.24 -27.55 1.55
N ALA A 234 16.43 -27.54 2.15
CA ALA A 234 16.98 -26.34 2.77
C ALA A 234 17.21 -25.20 1.77
N MET A 235 17.72 -25.51 0.55
CA MET A 235 17.90 -24.50 -0.51
C MET A 235 16.56 -23.96 -1.04
N GLU A 236 15.56 -24.81 -1.20
CA GLU A 236 14.22 -24.38 -1.61
C GLU A 236 13.58 -23.44 -0.55
N ASN A 237 13.66 -23.79 0.72
CA ASN A 237 13.16 -22.96 1.82
C ASN A 237 13.89 -21.60 1.91
N LEU A 238 15.22 -21.60 1.70
CA LEU A 238 15.98 -20.36 1.66
C LEU A 238 15.58 -19.49 0.48
N SER A 239 15.46 -20.07 -0.71
CA SER A 239 15.02 -19.37 -1.92
C SER A 239 13.63 -18.78 -1.75
N GLN A 240 12.70 -19.53 -1.16
CA GLN A 240 11.34 -19.08 -0.88
C GLN A 240 11.34 -17.91 0.10
N SER A 241 12.14 -17.97 1.15
CA SER A 241 12.27 -16.89 2.14
C SER A 241 12.86 -15.62 1.51
N ILE A 242 13.88 -15.73 0.67
CA ILE A 242 14.48 -14.57 -0.02
C ILE A 242 13.45 -13.92 -0.95
N ILE A 243 12.71 -14.70 -1.72
CA ILE A 243 11.72 -14.19 -2.66
C ILE A 243 10.52 -13.58 -1.93
N PHE A 244 10.12 -14.16 -0.80
CA PHE A 244 9.09 -13.58 0.05
C PHE A 244 9.51 -12.20 0.57
N VAL A 245 10.71 -12.05 1.11
CA VAL A 245 11.23 -10.74 1.55
C VAL A 245 11.31 -9.76 0.39
N PHE A 246 11.71 -10.22 -0.79
CA PHE A 246 11.74 -9.42 -2.01
C PHE A 246 10.33 -8.99 -2.43
N TYR A 247 9.34 -9.88 -2.32
CA TYR A 247 7.93 -9.57 -2.57
C TYR A 247 7.40 -8.51 -1.60
N GLU A 248 7.67 -8.61 -0.32
CA GLU A 248 7.25 -7.62 0.67
C GLU A 248 7.98 -6.27 0.53
N THR A 249 9.17 -6.25 -0.07
CA THR A 249 9.91 -5.00 -0.34
C THR A 249 9.14 -4.07 -1.28
N TYR A 250 8.27 -4.60 -2.15
CA TYR A 250 7.42 -3.80 -3.03
C TYR A 250 6.48 -2.88 -2.25
N THR A 251 5.88 -3.37 -1.17
CA THR A 251 4.95 -2.59 -0.35
C THR A 251 5.61 -1.34 0.23
N ALA A 252 6.90 -1.44 0.58
CA ALA A 252 7.69 -0.30 1.04
C ALA A 252 8.25 0.56 -0.11
N ALA A 253 8.52 -0.03 -1.27
CA ALA A 253 9.17 0.65 -2.39
C ALA A 253 8.26 1.71 -3.06
N SER A 254 6.95 1.54 -3.02
CA SER A 254 5.97 2.45 -3.62
C SER A 254 6.14 3.90 -3.12
N PHE A 255 6.35 4.09 -1.82
CA PHE A 255 6.65 5.40 -1.24
C PHE A 255 7.90 6.05 -1.87
N TYR A 256 8.97 5.30 -2.02
CA TYR A 256 10.24 5.80 -2.60
C TYR A 256 10.08 6.13 -4.09
N ILE A 257 9.32 5.34 -4.83
CA ILE A 257 8.99 5.60 -6.23
C ILE A 257 8.25 6.94 -6.36
N TYR A 258 7.23 7.19 -5.53
CA TYR A 258 6.52 8.47 -5.53
C TYR A 258 7.40 9.64 -5.12
N TYR A 259 8.27 9.45 -4.14
CA TYR A 259 9.22 10.47 -3.72
C TYR A 259 10.23 10.80 -4.82
N ALA A 260 10.76 9.81 -5.54
CA ALA A 260 11.71 9.99 -6.61
C ALA A 260 11.09 10.68 -7.85
N HIS A 261 9.90 10.25 -8.26
CA HIS A 261 9.28 10.66 -9.52
C HIS A 261 8.36 11.88 -9.41
N SER A 262 7.92 12.29 -8.21
CA SER A 262 6.98 13.39 -8.04
C SER A 262 7.56 14.57 -7.26
N LYS A 263 7.83 15.68 -7.96
CA LYS A 263 8.22 16.96 -7.32
C LYS A 263 7.12 17.46 -6.35
N ALA A 264 5.85 17.30 -6.72
CA ALA A 264 4.71 17.71 -5.91
C ALA A 264 4.61 16.87 -4.60
N PHE A 265 4.86 15.56 -4.68
CA PHE A 265 4.90 14.68 -3.52
C PHE A 265 6.02 15.08 -2.56
N ARG A 266 7.24 15.29 -3.08
CA ARG A 266 8.39 15.76 -2.28
C ARG A 266 8.11 17.05 -1.52
N ILE A 267 7.49 18.04 -2.17
CA ILE A 267 7.14 19.33 -1.54
C ILE A 267 6.13 19.10 -0.41
N ASN A 268 5.17 18.19 -0.56
CA ASN A 268 4.17 17.93 0.45
C ASN A 268 4.72 17.14 1.64
N VAL A 269 5.57 16.15 1.40
CA VAL A 269 6.28 15.41 2.46
C VAL A 269 7.13 16.39 3.27
N LYS A 270 7.90 17.27 2.63
CA LYS A 270 8.67 18.31 3.31
C LYS A 270 7.79 19.24 4.16
N LYS A 271 6.64 19.66 3.64
CA LYS A 271 5.70 20.51 4.38
C LYS A 271 5.09 19.80 5.60
N LEU A 272 4.79 18.51 5.49
CA LEU A 272 4.28 17.71 6.61
C LEU A 272 5.35 17.57 7.71
N LEU A 273 6.59 17.24 7.33
CA LEU A 273 7.70 17.12 8.27
C LEU A 273 8.00 18.46 8.99
N MET A 274 8.03 19.57 8.24
CA MET A 274 8.24 20.89 8.85
C MET A 274 7.07 21.32 9.78
N LYS A 275 5.82 20.93 9.45
CA LYS A 275 4.67 21.20 10.30
C LYS A 275 4.71 20.40 11.60
N HIS A 276 5.18 19.16 11.56
CA HIS A 276 5.37 18.31 12.72
C HIS A 276 6.45 18.88 13.63
N HIS A 277 7.61 19.22 13.07
CA HIS A 277 8.71 19.82 13.83
C HIS A 277 8.30 21.13 14.53
N ARG A 278 7.57 22.02 13.84
CA ARG A 278 7.05 23.27 14.44
C ARG A 278 6.01 23.03 15.54
N ARG A 279 5.29 21.89 15.50
CA ARG A 279 4.32 21.52 16.54
C ARG A 279 5.04 20.99 17.78
N ASP A 280 6.11 20.24 17.60
CA ASP A 280 6.93 19.72 18.69
C ASP A 280 7.67 20.87 19.42
N ASP A 281 8.20 21.86 18.68
CA ASP A 281 8.82 23.05 19.25
C ASP A 281 7.83 23.87 20.10
N ASN A 282 6.58 24.00 19.68
CA ASN A 282 5.54 24.69 20.44
C ASN A 282 5.13 23.89 21.69
N THR A 283 5.12 22.56 21.63
CA THR A 283 4.77 21.73 22.80
C THR A 283 5.88 21.76 23.85
N THR A 284 7.13 21.76 23.43
CA THR A 284 8.29 21.89 24.33
C THR A 284 8.42 23.29 24.91
N ALA A 285 8.01 24.34 24.19
CA ALA A 285 7.97 25.71 24.70
C ALA A 285 6.88 25.92 25.74
N VAL A 286 5.71 25.29 25.59
CA VAL A 286 4.62 25.34 26.56
C VAL A 286 4.99 24.61 27.85
N THR A 287 5.63 23.46 27.80
CA THR A 287 6.10 22.71 28.97
C THR A 287 7.21 23.45 29.71
N ARG A 288 8.04 24.22 29.01
CA ARG A 288 9.11 25.03 29.63
C ARG A 288 8.55 26.26 30.40
N ASN A 289 7.44 26.84 29.92
CA ASN A 289 6.80 28.00 30.57
C ASN A 289 5.90 27.60 31.74
N THR A 290 5.45 26.36 31.85
CA THR A 290 4.67 25.87 33.01
C THR A 290 5.53 25.41 34.18
N GLY A 291 6.87 25.37 34.00
CA GLY A 291 7.87 25.01 35.04
C GLY A 291 8.42 26.18 35.84
N ALA A 292 7.82 27.39 35.79
CA ALA A 292 8.24 28.49 36.64
C ALA A 292 7.87 28.22 38.11
N PRO A 293 8.80 28.33 39.07
CA PRO A 293 8.53 28.04 40.49
C PRO A 293 7.54 29.04 41.05
N VAL A 294 6.48 28.52 41.64
CA VAL A 294 5.54 29.31 42.45
C VAL A 294 6.34 29.91 43.61
N ARG A 295 6.57 31.24 43.60
CA ARG A 295 7.07 31.97 44.74
C ARG A 295 6.02 31.93 45.86
N TYR A 296 6.27 31.19 46.89
CA TYR A 296 5.57 31.33 48.15
C TYR A 296 5.92 32.68 48.75
N HIS A 297 4.97 33.63 48.77
CA HIS A 297 5.03 34.81 49.65
C HIS A 297 4.68 34.36 51.06
N SER A 298 5.70 34.22 51.88
CA SER A 298 5.58 34.16 53.34
C SER A 298 5.22 35.57 53.86
N GLY A 299 3.96 35.78 54.13
CA GLY A 299 3.46 36.99 54.81
C GLY A 299 3.12 36.65 56.25
N THR A 300 4.11 36.78 57.12
CA THR A 300 3.88 36.91 58.58
C THR A 300 3.50 38.36 58.92
N GLY A 301 2.37 38.55 59.57
CA GLY A 301 1.92 39.85 60.05
C GLY A 301 0.60 39.74 60.82
N ILE A 302 0.65 39.09 61.98
CA ILE A 302 -0.41 39.15 62.96
C ILE A 302 -0.16 40.43 63.81
N THR A 303 -0.99 41.42 63.71
CA THR A 303 -1.12 42.49 64.71
C THR A 303 -2.50 42.40 65.35
N MET A 304 -2.53 42.12 66.67
CA MET A 304 -3.71 42.27 67.52
C MET A 304 -4.00 43.77 67.78
N PRO A 305 -5.24 44.19 67.88
CA PRO A 305 -5.57 45.42 68.56
C PRO A 305 -5.94 45.15 70.02
N ALA A 306 -5.32 45.96 70.91
CA ALA A 306 -5.64 46.06 72.30
C ALA A 306 -6.97 46.84 72.49
N GLY A 307 -7.61 46.50 73.56
CA GLY A 307 -8.93 46.88 74.05
C GLY A 307 -9.25 48.34 74.24
N HIS A 308 -10.52 48.57 74.26
CA HIS A 308 -11.32 49.26 75.35
C HIS A 308 -12.76 48.86 75.09
#